data_0c69b21ddf72ecc4ac9b1caa30e0766a
#
_entry.id   0c69b21ddf72ecc4ac9b1caa30e0766a
#
_cell.length_a   1.000
_cell.length_b   1.000
_cell.length_c   1.000
_cell.angle_alpha   90.00
_cell.angle_beta   90.00
_cell.angle_gamma   90.00
#
_symmetry.space_group_name_H-M   'P 1'
#
loop_
_entity.id
_entity.type
_entity.pdbx_description
1 polymer ?
#
loop_
_entity_poly.entity_id
_entity_poly.type
_entity_poly.pdbx_seq_one_letter_code
_entity_poly.pdbx_strand_id
1 'polypeptide(L)'
;AAIHAARTRLRAVAPERLHKELSGILCGRQAAALLEEFSDVLFELIPELAPCQGFRQYNPHHTRDVWTHTLAVVDGVPPEEPLRLAALLHDAGKPATFFFDKNLVGHFYGHPAAGAAVAEEVLRRLRYDRATAEFVTQLVAVHGRPIPDDLRGMRRMLARLGAPVCRA
;
A
#
# COMPACT_ATOMS: atom_id res chain seq x y z
N ALA A 1 25.95 -1.35 1.32
CA ALA A 1 26.58 -0.10 1.82
C ALA A 1 26.46 1.06 0.81
N ALA A 2 26.94 0.92 -0.45
CA ALA A 2 26.95 2.05 -1.41
C ALA A 2 25.56 2.58 -1.79
N ILE A 3 24.57 1.69 -2.00
CA ILE A 3 23.21 2.06 -2.37
C ILE A 3 22.57 2.90 -1.25
N HIS A 4 22.63 2.45 0.00
CA HIS A 4 22.06 3.17 1.15
C HIS A 4 22.69 4.58 1.31
N ALA A 5 24.03 4.70 1.13
CA ALA A 5 24.71 5.98 1.18
C ALA A 5 24.29 6.95 0.06
N ALA A 6 23.86 6.42 -1.10
CA ALA A 6 23.49 7.21 -2.27
C ALA A 6 21.98 7.50 -2.35
N ARG A 7 21.13 7.03 -1.40
CA ARG A 7 19.66 7.11 -1.49
C ARG A 7 19.11 8.52 -1.74
N THR A 8 19.70 9.54 -1.14
CA THR A 8 19.27 10.94 -1.31
C THR A 8 19.39 11.46 -2.75
N ARG A 9 20.23 10.78 -3.58
CA ARG A 9 20.39 11.12 -5.01
C ARG A 9 19.12 10.79 -5.83
N LEU A 10 18.21 9.97 -5.30
CA LEU A 10 16.92 9.68 -5.94
C LEU A 10 16.11 10.95 -6.19
N ARG A 11 16.25 11.97 -5.36
CA ARG A 11 15.57 13.27 -5.53
C ARG A 11 15.91 13.99 -6.83
N ALA A 12 17.04 13.66 -7.45
CA ALA A 12 17.47 14.23 -8.74
C ALA A 12 17.10 13.35 -9.95
N VAL A 13 16.46 12.19 -9.72
CA VAL A 13 16.06 11.27 -10.79
C VAL A 13 14.65 11.62 -11.26
N ALA A 14 14.41 11.55 -12.57
CA ALA A 14 13.09 11.78 -13.15
C ALA A 14 12.03 10.80 -12.57
N PRO A 15 10.84 11.27 -12.18
CA PRO A 15 9.81 10.43 -11.57
C PRO A 15 9.39 9.24 -12.43
N GLU A 16 9.36 9.40 -13.75
CA GLU A 16 9.02 8.34 -14.71
C GLU A 16 10.03 7.18 -14.68
N ARG A 17 11.29 7.50 -14.42
CA ARG A 17 12.33 6.48 -14.25
C ARG A 17 12.20 5.78 -12.91
N LEU A 18 11.93 6.53 -11.85
CA LEU A 18 11.73 5.99 -10.50
C LEU A 18 10.54 5.03 -10.47
N HIS A 19 9.42 5.41 -11.08
CA HIS A 19 8.25 4.54 -11.14
C HIS A 19 8.56 3.24 -11.90
N LYS A 20 9.25 3.32 -13.05
CA LYS A 20 9.61 2.13 -13.84
C LYS A 20 10.47 1.14 -13.04
N GLU A 21 11.45 1.63 -12.31
CA GLU A 21 12.31 0.79 -11.45
C GLU A 21 11.51 0.21 -10.27
N LEU A 22 10.66 1.00 -9.62
CA LEU A 22 9.79 0.53 -8.55
C LEU A 22 8.85 -0.58 -9.04
N SER A 23 8.21 -0.39 -10.19
CA SER A 23 7.33 -1.40 -10.80
C SER A 23 8.08 -2.68 -11.14
N GLY A 24 9.32 -2.56 -11.63
CA GLY A 24 10.19 -3.72 -11.88
C GLY A 24 10.51 -4.50 -10.60
N ILE A 25 10.77 -3.81 -9.49
CA ILE A 25 10.99 -4.45 -8.17
C ILE A 25 9.72 -5.12 -7.69
N LEU A 26 8.59 -4.42 -7.72
CA LEU A 26 7.29 -4.90 -7.24
C LEU A 26 6.83 -6.16 -8.00
N CYS A 27 7.01 -6.20 -9.31
CA CYS A 27 6.63 -7.35 -10.13
C CYS A 27 7.69 -8.49 -10.12
N GLY A 28 8.80 -8.28 -9.43
CA GLY A 28 9.86 -9.27 -9.28
C GLY A 28 9.52 -10.39 -8.30
N ARG A 29 10.26 -11.51 -8.39
CA ARG A 29 10.06 -12.69 -7.52
C ARG A 29 10.45 -12.46 -6.06
N GLN A 30 11.28 -11.47 -5.77
CA GLN A 30 11.80 -11.17 -4.43
C GLN A 30 11.36 -9.79 -3.96
N ALA A 31 10.15 -9.36 -4.35
CA ALA A 31 9.66 -8.02 -4.10
C ALA A 31 9.74 -7.66 -2.61
N ALA A 32 9.13 -8.44 -1.72
CA ALA A 32 9.14 -8.15 -0.29
C ALA A 32 10.55 -8.15 0.31
N ALA A 33 11.42 -9.08 -0.08
CA ALA A 33 12.79 -9.14 0.43
C ALA A 33 13.62 -7.91 0.02
N LEU A 34 13.46 -7.45 -1.23
CA LEU A 34 14.14 -6.25 -1.72
C LEU A 34 13.58 -4.98 -1.07
N LEU A 35 12.26 -4.89 -0.90
CA LEU A 35 11.62 -3.75 -0.22
C LEU A 35 12.03 -3.68 1.25
N GLU A 36 12.23 -4.82 1.93
CA GLU A 36 12.73 -4.86 3.31
C GLU A 36 14.20 -4.45 3.38
N GLU A 37 15.06 -5.07 2.57
CA GLU A 37 16.51 -4.79 2.55
C GLU A 37 16.81 -3.33 2.23
N PHE A 38 16.05 -2.73 1.30
CA PHE A 38 16.22 -1.35 0.84
C PHE A 38 15.09 -0.43 1.30
N SER A 39 14.50 -0.69 2.45
CA SER A 39 13.39 0.12 2.99
C SER A 39 13.76 1.59 3.16
N ASP A 40 14.99 1.90 3.60
CA ASP A 40 15.49 3.28 3.71
C ASP A 40 15.58 4.00 2.35
N VAL A 41 15.85 3.26 1.27
CA VAL A 41 15.85 3.77 -0.12
C VAL A 41 14.41 4.01 -0.60
N LEU A 42 13.52 3.06 -0.32
CA LEU A 42 12.11 3.20 -0.64
C LEU A 42 11.47 4.40 0.09
N PHE A 43 11.81 4.61 1.36
CA PHE A 43 11.27 5.72 2.14
C PHE A 43 11.79 7.11 1.70
N GLU A 44 12.91 7.19 0.98
CA GLU A 44 13.28 8.42 0.25
C GLU A 44 12.34 8.69 -0.94
N LEU A 45 11.80 7.64 -1.54
CA LEU A 45 10.88 7.71 -2.68
C LEU A 45 9.43 7.91 -2.21
N ILE A 46 9.03 7.15 -1.19
CA ILE A 46 7.68 7.14 -0.61
C ILE A 46 7.80 7.34 0.91
N PRO A 47 8.08 8.57 1.37
CA PRO A 47 8.27 8.85 2.79
C PRO A 47 7.02 8.58 3.64
N GLU A 48 5.84 8.53 3.02
CA GLU A 48 4.58 8.19 3.66
C GLU A 48 4.55 6.75 4.23
N LEU A 49 5.41 5.86 3.73
CA LEU A 49 5.54 4.49 4.25
C LEU A 49 6.48 4.38 5.47
N ALA A 50 7.37 5.35 5.67
CA ALA A 50 8.33 5.28 6.77
C ALA A 50 7.68 5.12 8.16
N PRO A 51 6.55 5.80 8.49
CA PRO A 51 5.87 5.59 9.77
C PRO A 51 5.30 4.18 9.97
N CYS A 52 5.16 3.37 8.91
CA CYS A 52 4.65 2.00 9.00
C CYS A 52 5.69 1.03 9.58
N GLN A 53 6.99 1.33 9.44
CA GLN A 53 8.08 0.49 9.91
C GLN A 53 8.12 0.45 11.44
N GLY A 54 8.05 -0.74 12.01
CA GLY A 54 8.02 -0.95 13.46
C GLY A 54 6.71 -0.48 14.13
N PHE A 55 5.70 -0.05 13.37
CA PHE A 55 4.43 0.43 13.92
C PHE A 55 3.58 -0.74 14.44
N ARG A 56 3.59 -0.94 15.76
CA ARG A 56 2.79 -1.98 16.43
C ARG A 56 1.30 -1.65 16.37
N GLN A 57 0.49 -2.65 16.04
CA GLN A 57 -0.95 -2.45 15.85
C GLN A 57 -1.78 -2.52 17.14
N TYR A 58 -1.22 -3.04 18.24
CA TYR A 58 -1.85 -3.15 19.57
C TYR A 58 -3.26 -3.74 19.52
N ASN A 59 -3.45 -4.72 18.63
CA ASN A 59 -4.72 -5.38 18.41
C ASN A 59 -4.49 -6.90 18.41
N PRO A 60 -5.31 -7.73 19.11
CA PRO A 60 -5.10 -9.16 19.21
C PRO A 60 -5.17 -9.90 17.87
N HIS A 61 -5.76 -9.30 16.84
CA HIS A 61 -5.86 -9.87 15.50
C HIS A 61 -4.61 -9.63 14.63
N HIS A 62 -3.66 -8.81 15.11
CA HIS A 62 -2.46 -8.46 14.36
C HIS A 62 -1.19 -8.79 15.16
N THR A 63 -0.46 -9.79 14.69
CA THR A 63 0.82 -10.24 15.31
C THR A 63 2.04 -9.53 14.73
N ARG A 64 1.89 -8.86 13.56
CA ARG A 64 2.96 -8.17 12.84
C ARG A 64 2.78 -6.65 12.99
N ASP A 65 3.88 -5.89 12.89
CA ASP A 65 3.79 -4.46 12.64
C ASP A 65 3.23 -4.18 11.23
N VAL A 66 2.88 -2.91 10.97
CA VAL A 66 2.23 -2.53 9.70
C VAL A 66 3.14 -2.80 8.50
N TRP A 67 4.45 -2.53 8.61
CA TRP A 67 5.38 -2.73 7.50
C TRP A 67 5.56 -4.20 7.15
N THR A 68 5.86 -5.03 8.15
CA THR A 68 5.99 -6.49 7.98
C THR A 68 4.72 -7.13 7.43
N HIS A 69 3.53 -6.63 7.85
CA HIS A 69 2.26 -7.03 7.27
C HIS A 69 2.17 -6.62 5.79
N THR A 70 2.49 -5.38 5.47
CA THR A 70 2.48 -4.86 4.09
C THR A 70 3.34 -5.70 3.15
N LEU A 71 4.56 -6.04 3.57
CA LEU A 71 5.44 -6.89 2.78
C LEU A 71 4.86 -8.28 2.52
N ALA A 72 4.22 -8.89 3.53
CA ALA A 72 3.56 -10.17 3.37
C ALA A 72 2.37 -10.10 2.39
N VAL A 73 1.61 -9.00 2.39
CA VAL A 73 0.53 -8.77 1.43
C VAL A 73 1.09 -8.57 0.02
N VAL A 74 2.16 -7.80 -0.13
CA VAL A 74 2.86 -7.64 -1.42
C VAL A 74 3.24 -8.99 -2.00
N ASP A 75 3.83 -9.90 -1.25
CA ASP A 75 4.20 -11.23 -1.75
C ASP A 75 2.97 -12.13 -2.01
N GLY A 76 1.88 -11.91 -1.28
CA GLY A 76 0.67 -12.73 -1.37
C GLY A 76 -0.20 -12.45 -2.59
N VAL A 77 -0.07 -11.29 -3.26
CA VAL A 77 -0.84 -10.95 -4.45
C VAL A 77 -0.09 -11.27 -5.75
N PRO A 78 -0.80 -11.49 -6.88
CA PRO A 78 -0.16 -11.71 -8.17
C PRO A 78 0.87 -10.61 -8.51
N PRO A 79 1.96 -10.94 -9.27
CA PRO A 79 3.00 -9.98 -9.64
C PRO A 79 2.53 -9.05 -10.78
N GLU A 80 1.39 -8.43 -10.60
CA GLU A 80 0.79 -7.44 -11.47
C GLU A 80 0.94 -6.06 -10.84
N GLU A 81 1.44 -5.10 -11.62
CA GLU A 81 1.80 -3.78 -11.11
C GLU A 81 0.70 -3.11 -10.27
N PRO A 82 -0.56 -2.99 -10.74
CA PRO A 82 -1.59 -2.32 -9.96
C PRO A 82 -1.92 -3.03 -8.63
N LEU A 83 -1.89 -4.37 -8.62
CA LEU A 83 -2.17 -5.16 -7.42
C LEU A 83 -1.04 -5.01 -6.41
N ARG A 84 0.21 -5.08 -6.86
CA ARG A 84 1.39 -4.91 -6.01
C ARG A 84 1.51 -3.49 -5.45
N LEU A 85 1.15 -2.47 -6.23
CA LEU A 85 1.05 -1.08 -5.76
C LEU A 85 -0.04 -0.90 -4.71
N ALA A 86 -1.23 -1.47 -4.95
CA ALA A 86 -2.30 -1.45 -3.96
C ALA A 86 -1.89 -2.16 -2.67
N ALA A 87 -1.24 -3.33 -2.77
CA ALA A 87 -0.70 -4.07 -1.64
C ALA A 87 0.36 -3.26 -0.86
N LEU A 88 1.25 -2.53 -1.55
CA LEU A 88 2.25 -1.69 -0.90
C LEU A 88 1.63 -0.51 -0.14
N LEU A 89 0.53 0.06 -0.64
CA LEU A 89 -0.04 1.30 -0.13
C LEU A 89 -1.30 1.10 0.74
N HIS A 90 -1.88 -0.13 0.83
CA HIS A 90 -3.18 -0.36 1.45
C HIS A 90 -3.27 0.14 2.91
N ASP A 91 -2.22 -0.07 3.67
CA ASP A 91 -2.16 0.25 5.10
C ASP A 91 -1.37 1.54 5.42
N ALA A 92 -0.97 2.31 4.40
CA ALA A 92 -0.22 3.56 4.60
C ALA A 92 -0.96 4.61 5.45
N GLY A 93 -2.28 4.52 5.52
CA GLY A 93 -3.12 5.39 6.36
C GLY A 93 -3.18 5.00 7.83
N LYS A 94 -2.72 3.80 8.24
CA LYS A 94 -2.84 3.32 9.63
C LYS A 94 -2.12 4.20 10.66
N PRO A 95 -0.86 4.61 10.47
CA PRO A 95 -0.19 5.44 11.46
C PRO A 95 -0.90 6.76 11.76
N ALA A 96 -1.52 7.38 10.74
CA ALA A 96 -2.22 8.66 10.89
C ALA A 96 -3.61 8.55 11.54
N THR A 97 -4.20 7.35 11.54
CA THR A 97 -5.56 7.12 12.05
C THR A 97 -5.59 6.29 13.32
N PHE A 98 -4.42 6.00 13.88
CA PHE A 98 -4.29 5.17 15.08
C PHE A 98 -4.82 5.88 16.33
N PHE A 99 -5.57 5.13 17.15
CA PHE A 99 -5.90 5.53 18.52
C PHE A 99 -6.14 4.30 19.40
N PHE A 100 -6.07 4.48 20.71
CA PHE A 100 -6.47 3.48 21.69
C PHE A 100 -7.91 3.67 22.12
N ASP A 101 -8.64 2.56 22.29
CA ASP A 101 -9.91 2.59 23.02
C ASP A 101 -9.69 2.56 24.55
N LYS A 102 -10.81 2.55 25.30
CA LYS A 102 -10.79 2.48 26.77
C LYS A 102 -10.15 1.21 27.34
N ASN A 103 -9.99 0.17 26.54
CA ASN A 103 -9.38 -1.11 26.91
C ASN A 103 -7.92 -1.20 26.42
N LEU A 104 -7.33 -0.12 25.94
CA LEU A 104 -5.99 -0.04 25.35
C LEU A 104 -5.82 -0.94 24.10
N VAL A 105 -6.90 -1.20 23.38
CA VAL A 105 -6.87 -1.86 22.08
C VAL A 105 -6.69 -0.81 21.00
N GLY A 106 -5.76 -1.08 20.06
CA GLY A 106 -5.47 -0.20 18.94
C GLY A 106 -6.52 -0.30 17.84
N HIS A 107 -6.97 0.85 17.34
CA HIS A 107 -7.93 0.99 16.25
C HIS A 107 -7.41 1.94 15.17
N PHE A 108 -7.91 1.75 13.93
CA PHE A 108 -7.48 2.48 12.74
C PHE A 108 -8.67 2.92 11.88
N TYR A 109 -9.74 3.42 12.52
CA TYR A 109 -10.94 3.80 11.77
C TYR A 109 -10.65 4.88 10.73
N GLY A 110 -11.10 4.62 9.50
CA GLY A 110 -10.86 5.53 8.38
C GLY A 110 -9.51 5.35 7.67
N HIS A 111 -8.64 4.40 8.09
CA HIS A 111 -7.36 4.19 7.43
C HIS A 111 -7.48 3.86 5.92
N PRO A 112 -8.54 3.18 5.39
CA PRO A 112 -8.63 2.99 3.95
C PRO A 112 -8.79 4.30 3.18
N ALA A 113 -9.56 5.25 3.72
CA ALA A 113 -9.72 6.56 3.10
C ALA A 113 -8.44 7.40 3.20
N ALA A 114 -7.77 7.39 4.35
CA ALA A 114 -6.47 8.06 4.53
C ALA A 114 -5.39 7.43 3.64
N GLY A 115 -5.34 6.10 3.55
CA GLY A 115 -4.43 5.37 2.67
C GLY A 115 -4.69 5.66 1.19
N ALA A 116 -5.95 5.78 0.77
CA ALA A 116 -6.30 6.15 -0.59
C ALA A 116 -5.80 7.55 -0.97
N ALA A 117 -5.90 8.52 -0.05
CA ALA A 117 -5.34 9.87 -0.27
C ALA A 117 -3.80 9.83 -0.39
N VAL A 118 -3.13 9.02 0.43
CA VAL A 118 -1.68 8.77 0.30
C VAL A 118 -1.36 8.14 -1.05
N ALA A 119 -2.10 7.10 -1.45
CA ALA A 119 -1.88 6.41 -2.72
C ALA A 119 -2.02 7.37 -3.91
N GLU A 120 -3.08 8.19 -3.95
CA GLU A 120 -3.30 9.19 -5.00
C GLU A 120 -2.11 10.15 -5.12
N GLU A 121 -1.62 10.69 -4.02
CA GLU A 121 -0.49 11.62 -4.02
C GLU A 121 0.82 10.95 -4.45
N VAL A 122 1.10 9.74 -3.96
CA VAL A 122 2.29 8.96 -4.34
C VAL A 122 2.29 8.65 -5.83
N LEU A 123 1.18 8.14 -6.35
CA LEU A 123 1.06 7.75 -7.76
C LEU A 123 1.14 8.97 -8.69
N ARG A 124 0.53 10.10 -8.31
CA ARG A 124 0.64 11.37 -9.01
C ARG A 124 2.09 11.86 -9.04
N ARG A 125 2.79 11.85 -7.90
CA ARG A 125 4.19 12.28 -7.76
C ARG A 125 5.14 11.43 -8.59
N LEU A 126 4.89 10.11 -8.65
CA LEU A 126 5.67 9.16 -9.44
C LEU A 126 5.23 9.07 -10.92
N ARG A 127 4.29 9.91 -11.35
CA ARG A 127 3.84 9.98 -12.75
C ARG A 127 3.27 8.66 -13.29
N TYR A 128 2.56 7.90 -12.47
CA TYR A 128 1.75 6.80 -12.99
C TYR A 128 0.62 7.33 -13.89
N ASP A 129 0.21 6.53 -14.86
CA ASP A 129 -0.92 6.90 -15.71
C ASP A 129 -2.22 6.95 -14.89
N ARG A 130 -3.19 7.70 -15.42
CA ARG A 130 -4.45 7.98 -14.74
C ARG A 130 -5.25 6.70 -14.42
N ALA A 131 -5.29 5.75 -15.35
CA ALA A 131 -6.07 4.52 -15.17
C ALA A 131 -5.49 3.66 -14.05
N THR A 132 -4.17 3.49 -14.02
CA THR A 132 -3.45 2.80 -12.94
C THR A 132 -3.67 3.53 -11.60
N ALA A 133 -3.53 4.84 -11.55
CA ALA A 133 -3.71 5.62 -10.33
C ALA A 133 -5.13 5.50 -9.77
N GLU A 134 -6.17 5.67 -10.60
CA GLU A 134 -7.57 5.52 -10.20
C GLU A 134 -7.87 4.10 -9.69
N PHE A 135 -7.38 3.07 -10.37
CA PHE A 135 -7.60 1.68 -9.98
C PHE A 135 -6.94 1.33 -8.63
N VAL A 136 -5.67 1.67 -8.46
CA VAL A 136 -4.92 1.44 -7.21
C VAL A 136 -5.57 2.19 -6.04
N THR A 137 -5.89 3.48 -6.22
CA THR A 137 -6.55 4.30 -5.20
C THR A 137 -7.89 3.70 -4.78
N GLN A 138 -8.67 3.20 -5.75
CA GLN A 138 -9.95 2.55 -5.47
C GLN A 138 -9.76 1.24 -4.69
N LEU A 139 -8.77 0.40 -5.04
CA LEU A 139 -8.44 -0.82 -4.29
C LEU A 139 -8.06 -0.50 -2.85
N VAL A 140 -7.19 0.49 -2.64
CA VAL A 140 -6.81 0.94 -1.29
C VAL A 140 -8.02 1.46 -0.50
N ALA A 141 -8.94 2.19 -1.14
CA ALA A 141 -10.14 2.71 -0.48
C ALA A 141 -11.12 1.62 -0.02
N VAL A 142 -11.06 0.42 -0.59
CA VAL A 142 -12.03 -0.65 -0.33
C VAL A 142 -11.45 -1.91 0.29
N HIS A 143 -10.13 -2.01 0.46
CA HIS A 143 -9.43 -3.24 0.86
C HIS A 143 -9.93 -3.89 2.15
N GLY A 144 -10.42 -3.11 3.11
CA GLY A 144 -10.95 -3.62 4.39
C GLY A 144 -12.45 -3.89 4.39
N ARG A 145 -13.13 -3.84 3.23
CA ARG A 145 -14.58 -4.07 3.19
C ARG A 145 -14.89 -5.56 3.17
N PRO A 146 -15.87 -6.02 3.99
CA PRO A 146 -16.31 -7.39 3.92
C PRO A 146 -16.93 -7.68 2.55
N ILE A 147 -16.60 -8.84 1.99
CA ILE A 147 -17.23 -9.35 0.77
C ILE A 147 -18.62 -9.86 1.15
N PRO A 148 -19.70 -9.39 0.50
CA PRO A 148 -21.04 -9.91 0.77
C PRO A 148 -21.13 -11.42 0.46
N ASP A 149 -21.86 -12.16 1.27
CA ASP A 149 -22.12 -13.58 1.13
C ASP A 149 -23.41 -13.90 0.34
N ASP A 150 -24.19 -12.86 -0.01
CA ASP A 150 -25.44 -12.96 -0.76
C ASP A 150 -25.34 -12.32 -2.14
N LEU A 151 -26.13 -12.88 -3.10
CA LEU A 151 -26.14 -12.42 -4.50
C LEU A 151 -26.58 -10.95 -4.66
N ARG A 152 -27.47 -10.46 -3.81
CA ARG A 152 -27.93 -9.06 -3.87
C ARG A 152 -26.83 -8.10 -3.43
N GLY A 153 -26.11 -8.44 -2.38
CA GLY A 153 -24.92 -7.69 -1.91
C GLY A 153 -23.82 -7.69 -2.94
N MET A 154 -23.50 -8.87 -3.51
CA MET A 154 -22.50 -8.98 -4.57
C MET A 154 -22.85 -8.14 -5.81
N ARG A 155 -24.12 -8.17 -6.28
CA ARG A 155 -24.58 -7.32 -7.40
C ARG A 155 -24.43 -5.83 -7.08
N ARG A 156 -24.78 -5.39 -5.86
CA ARG A 156 -24.61 -3.99 -5.45
C ARG A 156 -23.12 -3.59 -5.40
N MET A 157 -22.25 -4.47 -4.86
CA MET A 157 -20.82 -4.24 -4.82
C MET A 157 -20.25 -4.13 -6.23
N LEU A 158 -20.61 -5.06 -7.12
CA LEU A 158 -20.18 -5.06 -8.52
C LEU A 158 -20.65 -3.81 -9.29
N ALA A 159 -21.90 -3.39 -9.08
CA ALA A 159 -22.44 -2.16 -9.69
C ALA A 159 -21.73 -0.90 -9.20
N ARG A 160 -21.26 -0.89 -7.95
CA ARG A 160 -20.58 0.26 -7.33
C ARG A 160 -19.10 0.34 -7.65
N LEU A 161 -18.39 -0.79 -7.63
CA LEU A 161 -16.93 -0.84 -7.73
C LEU A 161 -16.45 -1.22 -9.14
N GLY A 162 -17.32 -1.84 -9.93
CA GLY A 162 -16.97 -2.39 -11.22
C GLY A 162 -16.28 -3.77 -11.13
N ALA A 163 -16.30 -4.49 -12.24
CA ALA A 163 -15.76 -5.85 -12.32
C ALA A 163 -14.23 -5.93 -12.07
N PRO A 164 -13.40 -4.99 -12.55
CA PRO A 164 -11.96 -5.04 -12.30
C PRO A 164 -11.63 -5.03 -10.80
N VAL A 165 -12.20 -4.09 -10.04
CA VAL A 165 -11.95 -3.95 -8.59
C VAL A 165 -12.51 -5.14 -7.78
N CYS A 166 -13.63 -5.72 -8.21
CA CYS A 166 -14.20 -6.89 -7.52
C CYS A 166 -13.45 -8.20 -7.79
N ARG A 167 -12.60 -8.25 -8.81
CA ARG A 167 -11.75 -9.43 -9.13
C ARG A 167 -10.35 -9.34 -8.53
N ALA A 168 -9.88 -8.14 -8.24
CA ALA A 168 -8.60 -7.88 -7.59
C ALA A 168 -8.64 -8.26 -6.11
#